data_c4c946d45b239d8474fcc9c916e6bdc7
#
_entry.id   c4c946d45b239d8474fcc9c916e6bdc7
#
_cell.length_a   1.000
_cell.length_b   1.000
_cell.length_c   1.000
_cell.angle_alpha   90.00
_cell.angle_beta   90.00
_cell.angle_gamma   90.00
#
_symmetry.space_group_name_H-M   'P 1'
#
loop_
_entity.id
_entity.type
_entity.pdbx_description
1 polymer ?
#
loop_
_entity_poly.entity_id
_entity_poly.type
_entity_poly.pdbx_seq_one_letter_code
_entity_poly.pdbx_strand_id
1 'polypeptide(L)'
;MNNPKLACEFLDLKLSTPFVLASGIIGTSASLMVRAAQNGAGMITAKSCGPAPRTGHPNPVAFDWGGGLLNAIGLTNPGAEAEAKLLAETRQQLQPLGVPLIASIFGGLVEEFAQVAQIIDAAQPDLIEVNISCPNVGDEFGTPFAGTADSAAAVTEAVKQVVSCPIAVKLAPNVPDIARIAAAVEEAGADAITAINTMPGMVIEATSGQPLLSNRVGGISGPALKPIALR
;
A
#
# COMPACT_ATOMS: atom_id res chain seq x y z
N MET A 1 21.38 -13.63 -2.86
CA MET A 1 22.10 -14.46 -1.85
C MET A 1 21.04 -15.01 -0.89
N ASN A 2 20.72 -16.30 -1.02
CA ASN A 2 19.76 -16.92 -0.08
C ASN A 2 20.45 -17.16 1.25
N ASN A 3 20.10 -16.43 2.28
CA ASN A 3 20.51 -16.71 3.65
C ASN A 3 19.44 -17.62 4.30
N PRO A 4 19.70 -18.92 4.50
CA PRO A 4 18.69 -19.86 5.03
C PRO A 4 18.19 -19.48 6.43
N LYS A 5 18.92 -18.62 7.15
CA LYS A 5 18.48 -18.10 8.46
C LYS A 5 17.38 -17.03 8.37
N LEU A 6 17.17 -16.45 7.18
CA LEU A 6 16.14 -15.43 6.96
C LEU A 6 14.92 -15.98 6.20
N ALA A 7 15.00 -17.22 5.71
CA ALA A 7 13.88 -17.84 5.02
C ALA A 7 12.69 -18.00 5.97
N CYS A 8 11.51 -17.67 5.48
CA CYS A 8 10.26 -17.76 6.23
C CYS A 8 9.10 -18.16 5.32
N GLU A 9 7.95 -18.41 5.91
CA GLU A 9 6.72 -18.73 5.19
C GLU A 9 5.64 -17.71 5.56
N PHE A 10 4.88 -17.27 4.57
CA PHE A 10 3.77 -16.33 4.73
C PHE A 10 2.65 -16.68 3.74
N LEU A 11 1.45 -17.00 4.21
CA LEU A 11 0.29 -17.40 3.39
C LEU A 11 0.66 -18.50 2.35
N ASP A 12 1.30 -19.58 2.79
CA ASP A 12 1.79 -20.69 1.97
C ASP A 12 2.89 -20.30 0.94
N LEU A 13 3.32 -19.03 0.93
CA LEU A 13 4.42 -18.54 0.11
C LEU A 13 5.76 -18.71 0.83
N LYS A 14 6.71 -19.36 0.18
CA LYS A 14 8.08 -19.52 0.68
C LYS A 14 8.92 -18.32 0.31
N LEU A 15 9.38 -17.57 1.30
CA LEU A 15 10.14 -16.35 1.13
C LEU A 15 11.61 -16.58 1.46
N SER A 16 12.50 -16.02 0.64
CA SER A 16 13.95 -16.05 0.89
C SER A 16 14.37 -15.15 2.05
N THR A 17 13.59 -14.11 2.33
CA THR A 17 13.76 -13.18 3.44
C THR A 17 12.40 -12.62 3.90
N PRO A 18 12.25 -12.15 5.15
CA PRO A 18 11.02 -11.54 5.63
C PRO A 18 10.85 -10.07 5.16
N PHE A 19 11.76 -9.55 4.36
CA PHE A 19 11.73 -8.16 3.92
C PHE A 19 10.81 -7.99 2.72
N VAL A 20 9.77 -7.17 2.89
CA VAL A 20 8.81 -6.82 1.84
C VAL A 20 9.07 -5.40 1.38
N LEU A 21 9.18 -5.19 0.05
CA LEU A 21 9.17 -3.83 -0.49
C LEU A 21 7.77 -3.25 -0.28
N ALA A 22 7.66 -2.18 0.51
CA ALA A 22 6.40 -1.51 0.75
C ALA A 22 5.89 -0.77 -0.50
N SER A 23 4.55 -0.71 -0.66
CA SER A 23 3.91 0.11 -1.69
C SER A 23 4.32 1.58 -1.58
N GLY A 24 4.48 2.23 -2.73
CA GLY A 24 4.73 3.67 -2.82
C GLY A 24 6.20 4.10 -2.94
N ILE A 25 7.17 3.18 -2.76
CA ILE A 25 8.60 3.52 -2.83
C ILE A 25 9.10 3.44 -4.28
N ILE A 26 9.27 2.24 -4.82
CA ILE A 26 9.82 2.00 -6.17
C ILE A 26 8.98 1.03 -6.99
N GLY A 27 7.78 0.70 -6.54
CA GLY A 27 6.86 -0.24 -7.20
C GLY A 27 6.13 0.33 -8.42
N THR A 28 6.78 1.17 -9.24
CA THR A 28 6.16 1.91 -10.35
C THR A 28 6.58 1.41 -11.73
N SER A 29 7.50 0.46 -11.82
CA SER A 29 7.89 -0.18 -13.08
C SER A 29 8.44 -1.57 -12.83
N ALA A 30 8.33 -2.47 -13.81
CA ALA A 30 8.83 -3.83 -13.73
C ALA A 30 10.33 -3.86 -13.40
N SER A 31 11.14 -3.03 -14.05
CA SER A 31 12.59 -2.98 -13.83
C SER A 31 12.99 -2.58 -12.41
N LEU A 32 12.27 -1.63 -11.78
CA LEU A 32 12.52 -1.22 -10.40
C LEU A 32 12.11 -2.31 -9.42
N MET A 33 10.98 -2.97 -9.64
CA MET A 33 10.50 -4.07 -8.82
C MET A 33 11.44 -5.28 -8.88
N VAL A 34 11.89 -5.66 -10.08
CA VAL A 34 12.89 -6.72 -10.27
C VAL A 34 14.22 -6.38 -9.60
N ARG A 35 14.66 -5.12 -9.70
CA ARG A 35 15.86 -4.66 -9.00
C ARG A 35 15.77 -4.80 -7.49
N ALA A 36 14.60 -4.52 -6.90
CA ALA A 36 14.39 -4.71 -5.46
C ALA A 36 14.47 -6.20 -5.08
N ALA A 37 13.87 -7.09 -5.88
CA ALA A 37 13.97 -8.53 -5.69
C ALA A 37 15.43 -9.02 -5.76
N GLN A 38 16.19 -8.58 -6.76
CA GLN A 38 17.63 -8.90 -6.92
C GLN A 38 18.47 -8.41 -5.74
N ASN A 39 18.03 -7.38 -5.03
CA ASN A 39 18.70 -6.83 -3.85
C ASN A 39 18.17 -7.42 -2.51
N GLY A 40 17.40 -8.52 -2.56
CA GLY A 40 17.07 -9.32 -1.39
C GLY A 40 15.70 -9.06 -0.77
N ALA A 41 14.80 -8.35 -1.46
CA ALA A 41 13.40 -8.34 -1.04
C ALA A 41 12.78 -9.73 -1.23
N GLY A 42 12.10 -10.23 -0.20
CA GLY A 42 11.40 -11.51 -0.21
C GLY A 42 10.03 -11.45 -0.89
N MET A 43 9.38 -10.26 -0.87
CA MET A 43 8.17 -9.94 -1.63
C MET A 43 8.23 -8.51 -2.15
N ILE A 44 7.49 -8.22 -3.20
CA ILE A 44 7.44 -6.91 -3.83
C ILE A 44 6.01 -6.39 -3.85
N THR A 45 5.76 -5.21 -3.27
CA THR A 45 4.47 -4.53 -3.40
C THR A 45 4.55 -3.44 -4.47
N ALA A 46 3.69 -3.54 -5.48
CA ALA A 46 3.54 -2.54 -6.51
C ALA A 46 2.91 -1.23 -5.98
N LYS A 47 2.95 -0.17 -6.76
CA LYS A 47 2.28 1.08 -6.44
C LYS A 47 0.76 0.87 -6.41
N SER A 48 0.08 1.45 -5.40
CA SER A 48 -1.39 1.39 -5.33
C SER A 48 -2.00 2.05 -6.57
N CYS A 49 -2.91 1.36 -7.25
CA CYS A 49 -3.69 1.88 -8.36
C CYS A 49 -5.17 1.99 -8.01
N GLY A 50 -5.84 2.93 -8.65
CA GLY A 50 -7.27 3.14 -8.56
C GLY A 50 -7.97 2.92 -9.90
N PRO A 51 -9.28 3.20 -9.99
CA PRO A 51 -10.08 2.94 -11.19
C PRO A 51 -9.59 3.74 -12.42
N ALA A 52 -9.09 4.96 -12.19
CA ALA A 52 -8.65 5.87 -13.24
C ALA A 52 -7.23 6.41 -13.01
N PRO A 53 -6.54 6.87 -14.06
CA PRO A 53 -5.24 7.51 -13.93
C PRO A 53 -5.30 8.76 -13.05
N ARG A 54 -4.25 8.97 -12.21
CA ARG A 54 -4.07 10.18 -11.39
C ARG A 54 -2.66 10.73 -11.54
N THR A 55 -2.54 12.03 -11.73
CA THR A 55 -1.26 12.76 -11.79
C THR A 55 -0.63 12.95 -10.41
N GLY A 56 -1.44 12.94 -9.35
CA GLY A 56 -1.00 13.25 -7.99
C GLY A 56 -0.92 14.75 -7.71
N HIS A 57 -0.29 15.11 -6.58
CA HIS A 57 -0.14 16.50 -6.17
C HIS A 57 1.03 17.19 -6.90
N PRO A 58 0.99 18.54 -7.04
CA PRO A 58 2.12 19.31 -7.55
C PRO A 58 3.29 19.30 -6.56
N ASN A 59 4.52 19.48 -7.06
CA ASN A 59 5.72 19.58 -6.22
C ASN A 59 5.70 20.85 -5.34
N PRO A 60 6.36 20.80 -4.15
CA PRO A 60 7.08 19.67 -3.54
C PRO A 60 6.13 18.64 -2.91
N VAL A 61 6.35 17.36 -3.19
CA VAL A 61 5.52 16.23 -2.71
C VAL A 61 6.22 15.35 -1.67
N ALA A 62 7.52 15.54 -1.45
CA ALA A 62 8.29 14.79 -0.47
C ALA A 62 9.39 15.66 0.14
N PHE A 63 9.65 15.45 1.43
CA PHE A 63 10.67 16.18 2.17
C PHE A 63 11.26 15.32 3.29
N ASP A 64 12.60 15.26 3.36
CA ASP A 64 13.33 14.67 4.49
C ASP A 64 13.57 15.75 5.54
N TRP A 65 12.97 15.56 6.73
CA TRP A 65 13.08 16.53 7.84
C TRP A 65 14.10 16.10 8.89
N GLY A 66 14.95 15.11 8.58
CA GLY A 66 16.00 14.59 9.47
C GLY A 66 15.53 13.52 10.46
N GLY A 67 14.23 13.43 10.74
CA GLY A 67 13.63 12.39 11.59
C GLY A 67 12.85 11.33 10.80
N GLY A 68 12.76 11.50 9.50
CA GLY A 68 12.03 10.65 8.57
C GLY A 68 11.62 11.41 7.32
N LEU A 69 10.77 10.78 6.52
CA LEU A 69 10.24 11.34 5.29
C LEU A 69 8.80 11.80 5.50
N LEU A 70 8.48 13.03 5.09
CA LEU A 70 7.13 13.53 4.93
C LEU A 70 6.77 13.50 3.44
N ASN A 71 5.64 12.91 3.06
CA ASN A 71 5.23 12.86 1.67
C ASN A 71 3.73 13.08 1.47
N ALA A 72 3.37 13.67 0.34
CA ALA A 72 2.00 13.79 -0.16
C ALA A 72 2.03 13.58 -1.68
N ILE A 73 2.19 12.34 -2.11
CA ILE A 73 2.30 11.99 -3.54
C ILE A 73 0.96 12.18 -4.26
N GLY A 74 -0.17 11.98 -3.57
CA GLY A 74 -1.50 12.16 -4.14
C GLY A 74 -1.98 10.99 -5.01
N LEU A 75 -1.58 9.77 -4.67
CA LEU A 75 -2.00 8.53 -5.35
C LEU A 75 -1.71 8.51 -6.87
N THR A 76 -0.60 9.11 -7.30
CA THR A 76 -0.16 9.01 -8.71
C THR A 76 -0.14 7.57 -9.17
N ASN A 77 -0.87 7.24 -10.23
CA ASN A 77 -0.97 5.89 -10.78
C ASN A 77 -1.55 5.91 -12.20
N PRO A 78 -1.34 4.88 -13.02
CA PRO A 78 -1.79 4.84 -14.41
C PRO A 78 -3.24 4.37 -14.60
N GLY A 79 -3.96 4.03 -13.51
CA GLY A 79 -5.26 3.36 -13.54
C GLY A 79 -5.15 1.84 -13.60
N ALA A 80 -6.21 1.14 -13.18
CA ALA A 80 -6.22 -0.32 -13.00
C ALA A 80 -5.85 -1.12 -14.25
N GLU A 81 -6.38 -0.72 -15.42
CA GLU A 81 -6.14 -1.42 -16.69
C GLU A 81 -4.66 -1.39 -17.13
N ALA A 82 -4.01 -0.24 -16.94
CA ALA A 82 -2.59 -0.11 -17.28
C ALA A 82 -1.71 -0.79 -16.22
N GLU A 83 -2.11 -0.70 -14.95
CA GLU A 83 -1.40 -1.37 -13.86
C GLU A 83 -1.48 -2.89 -13.99
N ALA A 84 -2.61 -3.47 -14.37
CA ALA A 84 -2.74 -4.91 -14.61
C ALA A 84 -1.74 -5.44 -15.66
N LYS A 85 -1.50 -4.67 -16.72
CA LYS A 85 -0.49 -5.02 -17.74
C LYS A 85 0.94 -4.97 -17.16
N LEU A 86 1.24 -3.93 -16.40
CA LEU A 86 2.54 -3.78 -15.71
C LEU A 86 2.77 -4.93 -14.72
N LEU A 87 1.74 -5.31 -13.95
CA LEU A 87 1.82 -6.40 -12.99
C LEU A 87 2.05 -7.76 -13.68
N ALA A 88 1.35 -8.03 -14.78
CA ALA A 88 1.55 -9.25 -15.57
C ALA A 88 2.99 -9.35 -16.11
N GLU A 89 3.54 -8.25 -16.65
CA GLU A 89 4.93 -8.18 -17.08
C GLU A 89 5.90 -8.39 -15.90
N THR A 90 5.66 -7.70 -14.78
CA THR A 90 6.49 -7.79 -13.58
C THR A 90 6.50 -9.21 -13.03
N ARG A 91 5.35 -9.87 -12.96
CA ARG A 91 5.23 -11.25 -12.48
C ARG A 91 6.08 -12.22 -13.31
N GLN A 92 6.04 -12.09 -14.64
CA GLN A 92 6.88 -12.91 -15.53
C GLN A 92 8.37 -12.75 -15.22
N GLN A 93 8.81 -11.55 -14.89
CA GLN A 93 10.21 -11.27 -14.57
C GLN A 93 10.60 -11.68 -13.13
N LEU A 94 9.67 -11.66 -12.17
CA LEU A 94 9.90 -12.07 -10.77
C LEU A 94 9.84 -13.60 -10.61
N GLN A 95 9.08 -14.31 -11.43
CA GLN A 95 8.90 -15.76 -11.33
C GLN A 95 10.22 -16.55 -11.31
N PRO A 96 11.21 -16.28 -12.19
CA PRO A 96 12.51 -16.98 -12.16
C PRO A 96 13.33 -16.67 -10.89
N LEU A 97 13.03 -15.57 -10.20
CA LEU A 97 13.68 -15.18 -8.95
C LEU A 97 13.02 -15.80 -7.72
N GLY A 98 11.84 -16.41 -7.88
CA GLY A 98 11.05 -16.98 -6.79
C GLY A 98 10.57 -15.91 -5.79
N VAL A 99 10.31 -14.69 -6.27
CA VAL A 99 9.87 -13.55 -5.43
C VAL A 99 8.41 -13.24 -5.74
N PRO A 100 7.49 -13.40 -4.77
CA PRO A 100 6.07 -13.10 -4.93
C PRO A 100 5.79 -11.61 -5.16
N LEU A 101 4.71 -11.35 -5.93
CA LEU A 101 4.23 -10.02 -6.28
C LEU A 101 2.94 -9.70 -5.52
N ILE A 102 2.93 -8.59 -4.80
CA ILE A 102 1.76 -7.99 -4.17
C ILE A 102 1.27 -6.85 -5.07
N ALA A 103 0.05 -6.94 -5.55
CA ALA A 103 -0.63 -5.80 -6.15
C ALA A 103 -1.25 -4.93 -5.06
N SER A 104 -1.23 -3.60 -5.21
CA SER A 104 -1.87 -2.70 -4.25
C SER A 104 -2.97 -1.90 -4.93
N ILE A 105 -4.14 -1.80 -4.29
CA ILE A 105 -5.32 -1.16 -4.85
C ILE A 105 -5.92 -0.12 -3.88
N PHE A 106 -6.62 0.87 -4.44
CA PHE A 106 -7.48 1.78 -3.68
C PHE A 106 -8.74 2.14 -4.48
N GLY A 107 -9.74 2.66 -3.79
CA GLY A 107 -10.98 3.21 -4.36
C GLY A 107 -11.52 4.36 -3.52
N GLY A 108 -12.44 5.13 -4.05
CA GLY A 108 -13.21 6.16 -3.35
C GLY A 108 -14.60 5.68 -2.90
N LEU A 109 -15.05 4.54 -3.44
CA LEU A 109 -16.30 3.86 -3.09
C LEU A 109 -16.03 2.37 -2.90
N VAL A 110 -16.87 1.66 -2.14
CA VAL A 110 -16.76 0.21 -1.92
C VAL A 110 -16.76 -0.54 -3.26
N GLU A 111 -17.66 -0.14 -4.16
CA GLU A 111 -17.81 -0.72 -5.50
C GLU A 111 -16.57 -0.52 -6.36
N GLU A 112 -15.89 0.62 -6.22
CA GLU A 112 -14.63 0.89 -6.94
C GLU A 112 -13.50 -0.01 -6.48
N PHE A 113 -13.40 -0.33 -5.17
CA PHE A 113 -12.43 -1.31 -4.69
C PHE A 113 -12.66 -2.68 -5.33
N ALA A 114 -13.91 -3.15 -5.39
CA ALA A 114 -14.24 -4.42 -6.01
C ALA A 114 -13.94 -4.42 -7.52
N GLN A 115 -14.30 -3.34 -8.23
CA GLN A 115 -14.01 -3.18 -9.65
C GLN A 115 -12.50 -3.21 -9.95
N VAL A 116 -11.72 -2.45 -9.20
CA VAL A 116 -10.25 -2.40 -9.35
C VAL A 116 -9.66 -3.78 -9.03
N ALA A 117 -10.11 -4.41 -7.94
CA ALA A 117 -9.66 -5.74 -7.55
C ALA A 117 -9.89 -6.78 -8.64
N GLN A 118 -11.06 -6.79 -9.26
CA GLN A 118 -11.39 -7.71 -10.35
C GLN A 118 -10.48 -7.52 -11.57
N ILE A 119 -10.18 -6.27 -11.95
CA ILE A 119 -9.26 -5.96 -13.04
C ILE A 119 -7.84 -6.45 -12.71
N ILE A 120 -7.39 -6.21 -11.49
CA ILE A 120 -6.05 -6.55 -11.03
C ILE A 120 -5.86 -8.06 -10.83
N ASP A 121 -6.90 -8.79 -10.38
CA ASP A 121 -6.86 -10.26 -10.20
C ASP A 121 -6.55 -10.97 -11.53
N ALA A 122 -6.95 -10.40 -12.66
CA ALA A 122 -6.62 -10.95 -13.98
C ALA A 122 -5.10 -11.00 -14.28
N ALA A 123 -4.30 -10.17 -13.62
CA ALA A 123 -2.84 -10.22 -13.69
C ALA A 123 -2.23 -11.32 -12.80
N GLN A 124 -3.06 -12.01 -12.02
CA GLN A 124 -2.70 -13.11 -11.12
C GLN A 124 -1.58 -12.76 -10.13
N PRO A 125 -1.69 -11.67 -9.35
CA PRO A 125 -0.75 -11.41 -8.28
C PRO A 125 -0.81 -12.52 -7.23
N ASP A 126 0.27 -12.68 -6.46
CA ASP A 126 0.28 -13.66 -5.37
C ASP A 126 -0.51 -13.17 -4.14
N LEU A 127 -0.74 -11.86 -4.02
CA LEU A 127 -1.52 -11.20 -2.98
C LEU A 127 -2.04 -9.85 -3.48
N ILE A 128 -3.21 -9.43 -3.04
CA ILE A 128 -3.70 -8.04 -3.23
C ILE A 128 -3.70 -7.31 -1.90
N GLU A 129 -2.94 -6.19 -1.82
CA GLU A 129 -3.00 -5.24 -0.70
C GLU A 129 -4.13 -4.23 -0.92
N VAL A 130 -5.15 -4.26 -0.07
CA VAL A 130 -6.30 -3.34 -0.11
C VAL A 130 -5.96 -2.12 0.75
N ASN A 131 -5.61 -1.01 0.12
CA ASN A 131 -5.21 0.22 0.81
C ASN A 131 -6.42 1.08 1.16
N ILE A 132 -7.04 0.83 2.31
CA ILE A 132 -8.20 1.59 2.83
C ILE A 132 -7.79 2.86 3.58
N SER A 133 -6.52 3.16 3.71
CA SER A 133 -5.95 4.06 4.72
C SER A 133 -5.20 5.26 4.15
N CYS A 134 -5.45 5.68 2.89
CA CYS A 134 -4.70 6.78 2.30
C CYS A 134 -5.10 8.13 2.91
N PRO A 135 -4.19 8.82 3.63
CA PRO A 135 -4.48 10.10 4.28
C PRO A 135 -4.46 11.31 3.33
N ASN A 136 -4.03 11.12 2.07
CA ASN A 136 -3.69 12.21 1.15
C ASN A 136 -4.81 12.58 0.16
N VAL A 137 -6.05 12.13 0.40
CA VAL A 137 -7.21 12.33 -0.50
C VAL A 137 -8.48 12.73 0.26
N GLY A 138 -8.34 13.29 1.47
CA GLY A 138 -9.42 13.52 2.43
C GLY A 138 -10.68 14.21 1.88
N ASP A 139 -10.54 15.32 1.16
CA ASP A 139 -11.69 16.10 0.69
C ASP A 139 -12.36 15.52 -0.57
N GLU A 140 -11.62 14.74 -1.38
CA GLU A 140 -12.16 14.13 -2.60
C GLU A 140 -12.94 12.83 -2.33
N PHE A 141 -12.52 12.05 -1.31
CA PHE A 141 -13.08 10.73 -1.00
C PHE A 141 -13.74 10.65 0.39
N GLY A 142 -13.93 11.79 1.07
CA GLY A 142 -14.52 11.83 2.41
C GLY A 142 -13.65 11.17 3.49
N THR A 143 -14.31 10.59 4.51
CA THR A 143 -13.60 9.90 5.60
C THR A 143 -12.96 8.62 5.07
N PRO A 144 -11.66 8.38 5.32
CA PRO A 144 -11.01 7.15 4.90
C PRO A 144 -11.76 5.91 5.40
N PHE A 145 -11.87 4.87 4.56
CA PHE A 145 -12.51 3.61 4.94
C PHE A 145 -11.88 2.94 6.15
N ALA A 146 -10.63 3.27 6.46
CA ALA A 146 -9.95 2.86 7.68
C ALA A 146 -10.49 3.51 8.96
N GLY A 147 -11.42 4.46 8.89
CA GLY A 147 -11.90 5.22 10.05
C GLY A 147 -12.84 4.44 10.97
N THR A 148 -13.57 3.46 10.46
CA THR A 148 -14.51 2.63 11.22
C THR A 148 -14.39 1.14 10.87
N ALA A 149 -14.75 0.28 11.82
CA ALA A 149 -14.79 -1.16 11.61
C ALA A 149 -15.74 -1.56 10.46
N ASP A 150 -16.94 -0.97 10.44
CA ASP A 150 -17.97 -1.30 9.46
C ASP A 150 -17.57 -0.92 8.03
N SER A 151 -16.97 0.26 7.85
CA SER A 151 -16.49 0.67 6.51
C SER A 151 -15.30 -0.15 6.03
N ALA A 152 -14.39 -0.53 6.94
CA ALA A 152 -13.27 -1.40 6.63
C ALA A 152 -13.73 -2.81 6.25
N ALA A 153 -14.68 -3.39 7.00
CA ALA A 153 -15.28 -4.68 6.72
C ALA A 153 -15.99 -4.69 5.36
N ALA A 154 -16.82 -3.67 5.07
CA ALA A 154 -17.57 -3.59 3.81
C ALA A 154 -16.64 -3.61 2.58
N VAL A 155 -15.51 -2.86 2.61
CA VAL A 155 -14.53 -2.90 1.52
C VAL A 155 -13.87 -4.28 1.44
N THR A 156 -13.51 -4.87 2.58
CA THR A 156 -12.85 -6.18 2.63
C THR A 156 -13.74 -7.27 2.02
N GLU A 157 -15.01 -7.33 2.43
CA GLU A 157 -16.00 -8.27 1.89
C GLU A 157 -16.18 -8.10 0.38
N ALA A 158 -16.37 -6.86 -0.08
CA ALA A 158 -16.57 -6.56 -1.50
C ALA A 158 -15.39 -6.99 -2.37
N VAL A 159 -14.14 -6.78 -1.90
CA VAL A 159 -12.95 -7.23 -2.59
C VAL A 159 -12.83 -8.77 -2.55
N LYS A 160 -13.02 -9.38 -1.37
CA LYS A 160 -12.88 -10.83 -1.20
C LYS A 160 -13.83 -11.65 -2.09
N GLN A 161 -15.02 -11.11 -2.38
CA GLN A 161 -16.00 -11.76 -3.24
C GLN A 161 -15.61 -11.83 -4.73
N VAL A 162 -14.69 -10.99 -5.18
CA VAL A 162 -14.38 -10.83 -6.61
C VAL A 162 -12.97 -11.25 -7.01
N VAL A 163 -12.12 -11.63 -6.04
CA VAL A 163 -10.74 -12.05 -6.30
C VAL A 163 -10.50 -13.51 -5.96
N SER A 164 -9.53 -14.11 -6.62
CA SER A 164 -9.14 -15.52 -6.41
C SER A 164 -7.92 -15.66 -5.48
N CYS A 165 -7.08 -14.63 -5.40
CA CYS A 165 -5.88 -14.64 -4.57
C CYS A 165 -6.17 -14.17 -3.13
N PRO A 166 -5.26 -14.44 -2.18
CA PRO A 166 -5.33 -13.87 -0.84
C PRO A 166 -5.35 -12.33 -0.86
N ILE A 167 -5.93 -11.72 0.19
CA ILE A 167 -5.94 -10.27 0.37
C ILE A 167 -5.33 -9.86 1.70
N ALA A 168 -4.54 -8.77 1.69
CA ALA A 168 -4.06 -8.08 2.88
C ALA A 168 -4.73 -6.71 2.98
N VAL A 169 -5.26 -6.34 4.14
CA VAL A 169 -5.86 -5.02 4.35
C VAL A 169 -4.87 -4.11 5.05
N LYS A 170 -4.57 -2.95 4.43
CA LYS A 170 -3.61 -1.97 4.98
C LYS A 170 -4.30 -0.93 5.84
N LEU A 171 -3.96 -0.95 7.13
CA LEU A 171 -4.60 -0.14 8.16
C LEU A 171 -3.95 1.24 8.34
N ALA A 172 -4.77 2.20 8.79
CA ALA A 172 -4.31 3.54 9.15
C ALA A 172 -3.85 3.62 10.61
N PRO A 173 -2.78 4.38 10.91
CA PRO A 173 -2.28 4.52 12.28
C PRO A 173 -3.08 5.49 13.15
N ASN A 174 -3.85 6.40 12.55
CA ASN A 174 -4.52 7.54 13.18
C ASN A 174 -5.98 7.25 13.55
N VAL A 175 -6.25 6.05 14.02
CA VAL A 175 -7.58 5.61 14.47
C VAL A 175 -7.57 5.37 15.98
N PRO A 176 -8.72 5.57 16.67
CA PRO A 176 -8.79 5.37 18.13
C PRO A 176 -8.48 3.94 18.57
N ASP A 177 -9.01 2.96 17.85
CA ASP A 177 -8.89 1.54 18.14
C ASP A 177 -8.59 0.73 16.86
N ILE A 178 -7.31 0.56 16.57
CA ILE A 178 -6.85 -0.19 15.40
C ILE A 178 -7.14 -1.69 15.54
N ALA A 179 -7.15 -2.23 16.76
CA ALA A 179 -7.39 -3.64 17.00
C ALA A 179 -8.84 -4.03 16.62
N ARG A 180 -9.81 -3.15 16.91
CA ARG A 180 -11.20 -3.34 16.51
C ARG A 180 -11.35 -3.35 14.99
N ILE A 181 -10.62 -2.49 14.28
CA ILE A 181 -10.64 -2.46 12.81
C ILE A 181 -9.97 -3.71 12.24
N ALA A 182 -8.84 -4.12 12.83
CA ALA A 182 -8.14 -5.35 12.45
C ALA A 182 -9.04 -6.59 12.59
N ALA A 183 -9.74 -6.74 13.72
CA ALA A 183 -10.70 -7.83 13.92
C ALA A 183 -11.83 -7.82 12.89
N ALA A 184 -12.38 -6.63 12.59
CA ALA A 184 -13.46 -6.51 11.62
C ALA A 184 -13.04 -6.90 10.18
N VAL A 185 -11.83 -6.53 9.75
CA VAL A 185 -11.35 -6.94 8.42
C VAL A 185 -10.97 -8.43 8.37
N GLU A 186 -10.50 -9.00 9.47
CA GLU A 186 -10.25 -10.44 9.60
C GLU A 186 -11.57 -11.22 9.49
N GLU A 187 -12.61 -10.83 10.25
CA GLU A 187 -13.95 -11.41 10.19
C GLU A 187 -14.58 -11.27 8.79
N ALA A 188 -14.30 -10.18 8.09
CA ALA A 188 -14.74 -9.92 6.72
C ALA A 188 -13.95 -10.71 5.65
N GLY A 189 -12.95 -11.50 6.03
CA GLY A 189 -12.25 -12.43 5.17
C GLY A 189 -10.87 -11.96 4.67
N ALA A 190 -10.25 -10.97 5.31
CA ALA A 190 -8.85 -10.66 5.06
C ALA A 190 -7.94 -11.82 5.48
N ASP A 191 -7.02 -12.22 4.60
CA ASP A 191 -6.06 -13.30 4.85
C ASP A 191 -4.82 -12.79 5.61
N ALA A 192 -4.58 -11.47 5.54
CA ALA A 192 -3.47 -10.81 6.21
C ALA A 192 -3.78 -9.32 6.49
N ILE A 193 -2.94 -8.71 7.33
CA ILE A 193 -3.02 -7.29 7.68
C ILE A 193 -1.66 -6.63 7.43
N THR A 194 -1.68 -5.47 6.76
CA THR A 194 -0.51 -4.58 6.67
C THR A 194 -0.64 -3.49 7.74
N ALA A 195 0.19 -3.52 8.76
CA ALA A 195 0.27 -2.47 9.78
C ALA A 195 1.63 -1.77 9.67
N ILE A 196 1.63 -0.49 9.42
CA ILE A 196 0.58 0.51 9.21
C ILE A 196 0.92 1.41 8.02
N ASN A 197 -0.05 2.19 7.54
CA ASN A 197 0.24 3.29 6.61
C ASN A 197 1.00 4.44 7.35
N THR A 198 1.40 5.46 6.61
CA THR A 198 2.06 6.65 7.13
C THR A 198 1.17 7.44 8.09
N MET A 199 1.76 8.07 9.10
CA MET A 199 1.05 8.93 10.07
C MET A 199 0.83 10.33 9.50
N PRO A 200 -0.38 10.90 9.50
CA PRO A 200 -0.60 12.27 9.08
C PRO A 200 0.26 13.27 9.86
N GLY A 201 0.85 14.23 9.15
CA GLY A 201 1.67 15.26 9.77
C GLY A 201 1.97 16.44 8.84
N MET A 202 2.61 17.46 9.40
CA MET A 202 3.00 18.68 8.71
C MET A 202 4.37 19.14 9.20
N VAL A 203 5.19 19.67 8.30
CA VAL A 203 6.41 20.39 8.63
C VAL A 203 6.30 21.80 8.07
N ILE A 204 6.58 22.79 8.92
CA ILE A 204 6.56 24.22 8.58
C ILE A 204 8.01 24.71 8.51
N GLU A 205 8.34 25.43 7.43
CA GLU A 205 9.63 26.12 7.29
C GLU A 205 9.66 27.32 8.23
N ALA A 206 10.66 27.36 9.13
CA ALA A 206 10.67 28.31 10.24
C ALA A 206 10.83 29.78 9.80
N THR A 207 11.50 30.03 8.67
CA THR A 207 11.77 31.39 8.18
C THR A 207 10.55 31.99 7.48
N SER A 208 9.89 31.20 6.62
CA SER A 208 8.74 31.66 5.84
C SER A 208 7.40 31.45 6.54
N GLY A 209 7.33 30.57 7.54
CA GLY A 209 6.10 30.16 8.20
C GLY A 209 5.16 29.34 7.30
N GLN A 210 5.65 28.81 6.17
CA GLN A 210 4.84 28.09 5.21
C GLN A 210 5.04 26.56 5.34
N PRO A 211 4.00 25.73 5.05
CA PRO A 211 4.16 24.31 4.93
C PRO A 211 5.15 23.94 3.82
N LEU A 212 5.98 22.92 4.07
CA LEU A 212 7.00 22.48 3.10
C LEU A 212 6.42 21.72 1.91
N LEU A 213 5.30 21.03 2.07
CA LEU A 213 4.63 20.35 0.96
C LEU A 213 3.56 21.23 0.32
N SER A 214 3.38 21.10 -0.98
CA SER A 214 2.30 21.78 -1.72
C SER A 214 0.90 21.43 -1.19
N ASN A 215 0.70 20.21 -0.75
CA ASN A 215 -0.54 19.71 -0.14
C ASN A 215 -0.66 20.10 1.36
N ARG A 216 0.31 20.84 1.92
CA ARG A 216 0.39 21.25 3.33
C ARG A 216 0.60 20.07 4.30
N VAL A 217 -0.31 19.10 4.31
CA VAL A 217 -0.28 17.89 5.14
C VAL A 217 0.21 16.72 4.27
N GLY A 218 0.97 15.81 4.88
CA GLY A 218 1.45 14.59 4.25
C GLY A 218 1.50 13.43 5.24
N GLY A 219 1.96 12.28 4.77
CA GLY A 219 2.22 11.11 5.60
C GLY A 219 3.67 11.07 6.06
N ILE A 220 3.89 10.89 7.36
CA ILE A 220 5.20 10.70 7.97
C ILE A 220 5.56 9.22 7.91
N SER A 221 6.78 8.92 7.49
CA SER A 221 7.41 7.59 7.56
C SER A 221 8.83 7.71 8.14
N GLY A 222 9.40 6.57 8.54
CA GLY A 222 10.76 6.50 9.08
C GLY A 222 10.82 6.05 10.54
N PRO A 223 12.00 6.14 11.20
CA PRO A 223 12.25 5.58 12.52
C PRO A 223 11.30 6.06 13.62
N ALA A 224 10.81 7.32 13.52
CA ALA A 224 9.87 7.89 14.48
C ALA A 224 8.52 7.16 14.56
N LEU A 225 8.14 6.42 13.51
CA LEU A 225 6.90 5.63 13.47
C LEU A 225 7.00 4.26 14.12
N LYS A 226 8.21 3.74 14.34
CA LYS A 226 8.39 2.38 14.87
C LYS A 226 7.60 2.11 16.16
N PRO A 227 7.64 2.96 17.20
CA PRO A 227 6.86 2.72 18.43
C PRO A 227 5.34 2.82 18.20
N ILE A 228 4.89 3.63 17.25
CA ILE A 228 3.47 3.75 16.88
C ILE A 228 3.03 2.48 16.12
N ALA A 229 3.85 2.01 15.19
CA ALA A 229 3.56 0.82 14.39
C ALA A 229 3.52 -0.47 15.24
N LEU A 230 4.25 -0.53 16.33
CA LEU A 230 4.29 -1.67 17.23
C LEU A 230 3.13 -1.71 18.24
N ARG A 231 2.46 -0.59 18.45
CA ARG A 231 1.29 -0.50 19.34
C ARG A 231 0.07 -1.20 18.76
#